data_5a5b068ff5e21c557bc59cdb45ddc012
#
_entry.id   5a5b068ff5e21c557bc59cdb45ddc012
#
_cell.length_a   1.000
_cell.length_b   1.000
_cell.length_c   1.000
_cell.angle_alpha   90.00
_cell.angle_beta   90.00
_cell.angle_gamma   90.00
#
_symmetry.space_group_name_H-M   'P 1'
#
loop_
_entity.id
_entity.type
_entity.pdbx_description
1 polymer ?
#
loop_
_entity_poly.entity_id
_entity_poly.type
_entity_poly.pdbx_seq_one_letter_code
_entity_poly.pdbx_strand_id
1 'polypeptide(L)'
;MLKQDPQEYFRTLLVTVIGQAYRAAGYELQETPIQWAGGLFRFERLLDNGLTAVIEYQHLAYYDTEWSSGMPSRFRVALSRSDDLRRDLSALVVEDFGVAILPSAAHWWNYRDTHTLGQALAEAGHLVIGYGMPWLSGELNPDGLS
;
A
#
# COMPACT_ATOMS: atom_id res chain seq x y z
N MET A 1 -15.60 4.12 27.28
CA MET A 1 -15.69 3.56 25.94
C MET A 1 -14.31 3.41 25.36
N LEU A 2 -13.96 2.21 24.96
CA LEU A 2 -12.65 1.93 24.38
C LEU A 2 -12.63 2.40 22.94
N LYS A 3 -11.66 3.25 22.60
CA LYS A 3 -11.42 3.63 21.22
C LYS A 3 -10.70 2.48 20.53
N GLN A 4 -11.10 2.18 19.30
CA GLN A 4 -10.39 1.20 18.50
C GLN A 4 -8.96 1.70 18.22
N ASP A 5 -7.97 0.82 18.33
CA ASP A 5 -6.60 1.14 17.98
C ASP A 5 -6.55 1.59 16.51
N PRO A 6 -5.92 2.72 16.20
CA PRO A 6 -5.82 3.21 14.82
C PRO A 6 -5.21 2.19 13.86
N GLN A 7 -4.27 1.38 14.30
CA GLN A 7 -3.66 0.36 13.44
C GLN A 7 -4.62 -0.79 13.15
N GLU A 8 -5.41 -1.22 14.14
CA GLU A 8 -6.46 -2.23 13.92
C GLU A 8 -7.54 -1.71 12.98
N TYR A 9 -7.93 -0.46 13.17
CA TYR A 9 -8.92 0.20 12.32
C TYR A 9 -8.44 0.25 10.87
N PHE A 10 -7.19 0.68 10.67
CA PHE A 10 -6.59 0.71 9.34
C PHE A 10 -6.56 -0.68 8.71
N ARG A 11 -6.11 -1.68 9.47
CA ARG A 11 -6.04 -3.06 9.00
C ARG A 11 -7.42 -3.58 8.57
N THR A 12 -8.44 -3.32 9.38
CA THR A 12 -9.81 -3.76 9.09
C THR A 12 -10.27 -3.18 7.75
N LEU A 13 -10.06 -1.88 7.52
CA LEU A 13 -10.46 -1.25 6.27
C LEU A 13 -9.60 -1.72 5.09
N LEU A 14 -8.29 -1.87 5.31
CA LEU A 14 -7.39 -2.40 4.29
C LEU A 14 -7.89 -3.76 3.78
N VAL A 15 -8.17 -4.68 4.69
CA VAL A 15 -8.67 -6.02 4.34
C VAL A 15 -10.05 -5.95 3.68
N THR A 16 -10.94 -5.10 4.21
CA THR A 16 -12.30 -4.97 3.71
C THR A 16 -12.34 -4.37 2.30
N VAL A 17 -11.55 -3.32 2.05
CA VAL A 17 -11.59 -2.60 0.78
C VAL A 17 -10.85 -3.32 -0.33
N ILE A 18 -9.62 -3.78 -0.06
CA ILE A 18 -8.75 -4.32 -1.11
C ILE A 18 -8.25 -5.75 -0.85
N GLY A 19 -8.43 -6.27 0.37
CA GLY A 19 -7.90 -7.59 0.72
C GLY A 19 -8.38 -8.72 -0.18
N GLN A 20 -9.65 -8.71 -0.57
CA GLN A 20 -10.21 -9.75 -1.44
C GLN A 20 -9.60 -9.69 -2.85
N ALA A 21 -9.43 -8.48 -3.39
CA ALA A 21 -8.83 -8.31 -4.71
C ALA A 21 -7.37 -8.78 -4.71
N TYR A 22 -6.63 -8.47 -3.64
CA TYR A 22 -5.24 -8.91 -3.52
C TYR A 22 -5.16 -10.42 -3.35
N ARG A 23 -6.05 -11.00 -2.56
CA ARG A 23 -6.11 -12.46 -2.40
C ARG A 23 -6.44 -13.15 -3.71
N ALA A 24 -7.37 -12.61 -4.49
CA ALA A 24 -7.70 -13.14 -5.81
C ALA A 24 -6.50 -13.09 -6.75
N ALA A 25 -5.59 -12.15 -6.56
CA ALA A 25 -4.34 -12.03 -7.32
C ALA A 25 -3.20 -12.87 -6.73
N GLY A 26 -3.46 -13.64 -5.67
CA GLY A 26 -2.47 -14.52 -5.05
C GLY A 26 -1.68 -13.90 -3.90
N TYR A 27 -2.02 -12.68 -3.47
CA TYR A 27 -1.34 -12.00 -2.38
C TYR A 27 -2.09 -12.20 -1.07
N GLU A 28 -1.39 -12.59 -0.02
CA GLU A 28 -1.97 -12.78 1.30
C GLU A 28 -1.33 -11.86 2.33
N LEU A 29 -2.17 -11.28 3.18
CA LEU A 29 -1.70 -10.45 4.29
C LEU A 29 -0.98 -11.34 5.31
N GLN A 30 0.25 -11.00 5.63
CA GLN A 30 1.04 -11.73 6.60
C GLN A 30 0.58 -11.38 8.01
N GLU A 31 0.47 -12.38 8.88
CA GLU A 31 0.09 -12.17 10.27
C GLU A 31 1.32 -11.82 11.10
N THR A 32 1.55 -10.53 11.23
CA THR A 32 2.72 -10.00 11.95
C THR A 32 2.28 -8.90 12.91
N PRO A 33 1.61 -9.27 14.05
CA PRO A 33 1.00 -8.27 14.94
C PRO A 33 1.97 -7.21 15.46
N ILE A 34 3.24 -7.56 15.66
CA ILE A 34 4.24 -6.59 16.11
C ILE A 34 4.47 -5.53 15.02
N GLN A 35 4.56 -5.95 13.76
CA GLN A 35 4.70 -5.00 12.65
C GLN A 35 3.43 -4.17 12.46
N TRP A 36 2.26 -4.79 12.61
CA TRP A 36 0.99 -4.06 12.53
C TRP A 36 0.91 -2.95 13.57
N ALA A 37 1.38 -3.22 14.78
CA ALA A 37 1.40 -2.21 15.84
C ALA A 37 2.28 -1.02 15.47
N GLY A 38 3.31 -1.25 14.67
CA GLY A 38 4.18 -0.20 14.13
C GLY A 38 3.70 0.39 12.80
N GLY A 39 2.52 -0.02 12.33
CA GLY A 39 1.94 0.53 11.10
C GLY A 39 2.39 -0.13 9.80
N LEU A 40 3.00 -1.31 9.87
CA LEU A 40 3.46 -2.03 8.68
C LEU A 40 2.56 -3.23 8.40
N PHE A 41 2.03 -3.30 7.18
CA PHE A 41 1.13 -4.36 6.72
C PHE A 41 1.64 -4.87 5.38
N ARG A 42 2.00 -6.17 5.32
CA ARG A 42 2.65 -6.75 4.15
C ARG A 42 1.78 -7.83 3.54
N PHE A 43 1.54 -7.71 2.24
CA PHE A 43 0.92 -8.76 1.43
C PHE A 43 2.03 -9.44 0.64
N GLU A 44 2.07 -10.77 0.63
CA GLU A 44 3.11 -11.54 -0.06
C GLU A 44 2.52 -12.54 -1.03
N ARG A 45 3.21 -12.73 -2.13
CA ARG A 45 2.88 -13.74 -3.14
C ARG A 45 4.15 -14.44 -3.61
N LEU A 46 4.13 -15.76 -3.66
CA LEU A 46 5.20 -16.53 -4.32
C LEU A 46 4.92 -16.53 -5.83
N LEU A 47 5.85 -15.98 -6.60
CA LEU A 47 5.75 -15.91 -8.05
C LEU A 47 6.16 -17.23 -8.70
N ASP A 48 5.75 -17.45 -9.97
CA ASP A 48 6.04 -18.67 -10.70
C ASP A 48 7.55 -18.93 -10.88
N ASN A 49 8.36 -17.85 -10.87
CA ASN A 49 9.82 -17.95 -10.99
C ASN A 49 10.53 -18.22 -9.65
N GLY A 50 9.76 -18.45 -8.56
CA GLY A 50 10.32 -18.71 -7.24
C GLY A 50 10.65 -17.49 -6.42
N LEU A 51 10.51 -16.29 -6.98
CA LEU A 51 10.70 -15.05 -6.24
C LEU A 51 9.46 -14.70 -5.42
N THR A 52 9.64 -13.99 -4.31
CA THR A 52 8.54 -13.52 -3.48
C THR A 52 8.30 -12.04 -3.75
N ALA A 53 7.07 -11.70 -4.13
CA ALA A 53 6.64 -10.33 -4.33
C ALA A 53 5.95 -9.83 -3.06
N VAL A 54 6.21 -8.58 -2.68
CA VAL A 54 5.67 -7.97 -1.47
C VAL A 54 5.05 -6.61 -1.78
N ILE A 55 3.84 -6.41 -1.29
CA ILE A 55 3.17 -5.11 -1.27
C ILE A 55 3.08 -4.69 0.18
N GLU A 56 3.75 -3.59 0.56
CA GLU A 56 3.85 -3.14 1.94
C GLU A 56 3.15 -1.80 2.11
N TYR A 57 2.21 -1.75 3.05
CA TYR A 57 1.55 -0.51 3.47
C TYR A 57 2.21 -0.01 4.74
N GLN A 58 2.61 1.24 4.75
CA GLN A 58 3.09 1.92 5.95
C GLN A 58 2.07 2.97 6.37
N HIS A 59 1.51 2.79 7.54
CA HIS A 59 0.45 3.65 8.06
C HIS A 59 0.96 4.48 9.23
N LEU A 60 0.80 5.80 9.13
CA LEU A 60 1.09 6.74 10.21
C LEU A 60 -0.22 7.32 10.70
N ALA A 61 -0.56 7.01 11.94
CA ALA A 61 -1.75 7.51 12.60
C ALA A 61 -1.38 8.71 13.45
N TYR A 62 -2.09 9.81 13.26
CA TYR A 62 -1.94 11.00 14.10
C TYR A 62 -3.14 11.11 15.02
N TYR A 63 -2.85 11.26 16.30
CA TYR A 63 -3.89 11.46 17.31
C TYR A 63 -4.13 12.95 17.50
N ASP A 64 -5.34 13.30 17.88
CA ASP A 64 -5.65 14.66 18.30
C ASP A 64 -4.98 14.93 19.64
N THR A 65 -3.82 15.56 19.59
CA THR A 65 -3.10 16.04 20.75
C THR A 65 -2.81 17.52 20.53
N GLU A 66 -2.36 18.23 21.56
CA GLU A 66 -1.97 19.63 21.41
C GLU A 66 -0.79 19.82 20.45
N TRP A 67 -0.04 18.75 20.16
CA TRP A 67 1.12 18.81 19.27
C TRP A 67 0.81 18.41 17.83
N SER A 68 -0.23 17.60 17.62
CA SER A 68 -0.55 17.05 16.31
C SER A 68 -1.97 17.33 15.85
N SER A 69 -2.67 18.23 16.54
CA SER A 69 -4.04 18.58 16.20
C SER A 69 -4.15 19.06 14.75
N GLY A 70 -5.08 18.48 14.00
CA GLY A 70 -5.30 18.83 12.61
C GLY A 70 -4.41 18.10 11.61
N MET A 71 -3.42 17.32 12.05
CA MET A 71 -2.61 16.51 11.16
C MET A 71 -3.42 15.30 10.69
N PRO A 72 -3.53 15.05 9.39
CA PRO A 72 -4.25 13.88 8.90
C PRO A 72 -3.41 12.62 9.09
N SER A 73 -4.09 11.51 9.40
CA SER A 73 -3.47 10.19 9.28
C SER A 73 -3.18 9.91 7.80
N ARG A 74 -2.19 9.07 7.52
CA ARG A 74 -1.76 8.83 6.16
C ARG A 74 -1.06 7.49 6.01
N PHE A 75 -1.01 7.01 4.76
CA PHE A 75 -0.25 5.81 4.44
C PHE A 75 0.45 5.95 3.09
N ARG A 76 1.44 5.12 2.90
CA ARG A 76 2.12 4.95 1.60
C ARG A 76 2.29 3.47 1.31
N VAL A 77 2.62 3.15 0.05
CA VAL A 77 2.76 1.78 -0.42
C VAL A 77 4.15 1.60 -1.03
N ALA A 78 4.84 0.56 -0.62
CA ALA A 78 6.12 0.15 -1.20
C ALA A 78 5.97 -1.24 -1.82
N LEU A 79 6.68 -1.45 -2.93
CA LEU A 79 6.71 -2.71 -3.66
C LEU A 79 8.12 -3.27 -3.59
N SER A 80 8.23 -4.58 -3.34
CA SER A 80 9.55 -5.23 -3.32
C SER A 80 9.45 -6.67 -3.80
N ARG A 81 10.60 -7.21 -4.18
CA ARG A 81 10.73 -8.59 -4.61
C ARG A 81 12.02 -9.14 -4.04
N SER A 82 12.08 -10.45 -3.81
CA SER A 82 13.17 -11.09 -3.10
C SER A 82 14.53 -11.02 -3.79
N ASP A 83 14.60 -10.56 -5.05
CA ASP A 83 15.85 -10.30 -5.78
C ASP A 83 16.30 -8.84 -5.66
N ASP A 84 15.97 -8.17 -4.56
CA ASP A 84 16.32 -6.78 -4.22
C ASP A 84 15.64 -5.71 -5.08
N LEU A 85 14.67 -6.09 -5.90
CA LEU A 85 13.84 -5.12 -6.61
C LEU A 85 12.97 -4.39 -5.57
N ARG A 86 13.00 -3.05 -5.58
CA ARG A 86 12.23 -2.25 -4.62
C ARG A 86 11.90 -0.89 -5.22
N ARG A 87 10.64 -0.46 -5.04
CA ARG A 87 10.21 0.85 -5.48
C ARG A 87 8.96 1.26 -4.73
N ASP A 88 8.85 2.55 -4.37
CA ASP A 88 7.58 3.08 -3.88
C ASP A 88 6.57 3.08 -5.02
N LEU A 89 5.33 2.75 -4.72
CA LEU A 89 4.27 2.69 -5.73
C LEU A 89 4.13 4.03 -6.47
N SER A 90 4.13 5.14 -5.74
CA SER A 90 3.99 6.46 -6.36
C SER A 90 5.15 6.79 -7.28
N ALA A 91 6.38 6.43 -6.89
CA ALA A 91 7.55 6.64 -7.74
C ALA A 91 7.48 5.78 -9.01
N LEU A 92 7.04 4.54 -8.88
CA LEU A 92 6.87 3.66 -10.04
C LEU A 92 5.88 4.27 -11.05
N VAL A 93 4.74 4.72 -10.57
CA VAL A 93 3.68 5.26 -11.45
C VAL A 93 4.08 6.59 -12.06
N VAL A 94 4.55 7.53 -11.24
CA VAL A 94 4.81 8.91 -11.69
C VAL A 94 6.13 9.04 -12.44
N GLU A 95 7.20 8.48 -11.89
CA GLU A 95 8.52 8.62 -12.49
C GLU A 95 8.82 7.55 -13.54
N ASP A 96 8.63 6.27 -13.18
CA ASP A 96 9.06 5.19 -14.06
C ASP A 96 8.11 5.01 -15.23
N PHE A 97 6.79 5.01 -14.99
CA PHE A 97 5.80 4.91 -16.06
C PHE A 97 5.40 6.27 -16.63
N GLY A 98 5.75 7.37 -15.97
CA GLY A 98 5.48 8.71 -16.47
C GLY A 98 4.00 9.10 -16.45
N VAL A 99 3.21 8.53 -15.56
CA VAL A 99 1.77 8.81 -15.47
C VAL A 99 1.51 9.88 -14.41
N ALA A 100 1.06 11.05 -14.84
CA ALA A 100 0.84 12.19 -13.95
C ALA A 100 -0.53 12.10 -13.26
N ILE A 101 -0.76 11.00 -12.54
CA ILE A 101 -2.04 10.74 -11.87
C ILE A 101 -1.99 11.05 -10.37
N LEU A 102 -0.79 11.19 -9.81
CA LEU A 102 -0.56 11.54 -8.41
C LEU A 102 0.18 12.87 -8.32
N PRO A 103 0.05 13.60 -7.19
CA PRO A 103 0.73 14.88 -7.04
C PRO A 103 2.25 14.82 -7.06
N SER A 104 2.84 13.69 -6.65
CA SER A 104 4.29 13.55 -6.63
C SER A 104 4.71 12.08 -6.62
N ALA A 105 6.00 11.86 -6.89
CA ALA A 105 6.61 10.53 -6.81
C ALA A 105 6.80 10.04 -5.38
N ALA A 106 6.65 10.91 -4.40
CA ALA A 106 6.75 10.57 -2.97
C ALA A 106 5.41 10.80 -2.28
N HIS A 107 4.36 10.25 -2.86
CA HIS A 107 2.99 10.52 -2.42
C HIS A 107 2.60 9.71 -1.20
N TRP A 108 1.98 10.42 -0.22
CA TRP A 108 1.28 9.83 0.90
C TRP A 108 -0.21 10.06 0.72
N TRP A 109 -1.03 9.02 0.94
CA TRP A 109 -2.48 9.13 0.91
C TRP A 109 -2.97 9.57 2.29
N ASN A 110 -3.55 10.79 2.35
CA ASN A 110 -4.10 11.34 3.59
C ASN A 110 -5.58 11.01 3.70
N TYR A 111 -6.06 10.85 4.93
CA TYR A 111 -7.48 10.65 5.16
C TYR A 111 -7.86 11.22 6.53
N ARG A 112 -9.15 11.48 6.72
CA ARG A 112 -9.68 12.05 7.95
C ARG A 112 -10.77 11.21 8.60
N ASP A 113 -11.45 10.35 7.83
CA ASP A 113 -12.55 9.52 8.29
C ASP A 113 -12.60 8.22 7.49
N THR A 114 -13.59 7.38 7.82
CA THR A 114 -13.76 6.08 7.17
C THR A 114 -13.99 6.22 5.67
N HIS A 115 -14.78 7.21 5.26
CA HIS A 115 -15.10 7.41 3.86
C HIS A 115 -13.85 7.78 3.04
N THR A 116 -13.07 8.75 3.53
CA THR A 116 -11.86 9.18 2.83
C THR A 116 -10.77 8.13 2.88
N LEU A 117 -10.69 7.34 3.95
CA LEU A 117 -9.76 6.22 4.00
C LEU A 117 -10.15 5.16 2.96
N GLY A 118 -11.44 4.84 2.84
CA GLY A 118 -11.90 3.89 1.82
C GLY A 118 -11.56 4.35 0.41
N GLN A 119 -11.75 5.64 0.12
CA GLN A 119 -11.39 6.22 -1.18
C GLN A 119 -9.89 6.14 -1.45
N ALA A 120 -9.07 6.48 -0.44
CA ALA A 120 -7.62 6.44 -0.57
C ALA A 120 -7.12 5.01 -0.80
N LEU A 121 -7.66 4.04 -0.07
CA LEU A 121 -7.30 2.62 -0.25
C LEU A 121 -7.70 2.12 -1.63
N ALA A 122 -8.89 2.50 -2.12
CA ALA A 122 -9.34 2.11 -3.46
C ALA A 122 -8.42 2.70 -4.54
N GLU A 123 -8.04 3.96 -4.42
CA GLU A 123 -7.12 4.59 -5.37
C GLU A 123 -5.77 3.90 -5.38
N ALA A 124 -5.16 3.71 -4.20
CA ALA A 124 -3.88 3.02 -4.10
C ALA A 124 -3.99 1.59 -4.62
N GLY A 125 -5.08 0.89 -4.29
CA GLY A 125 -5.31 -0.48 -4.74
C GLY A 125 -5.40 -0.61 -6.26
N HIS A 126 -6.06 0.35 -6.93
CA HIS A 126 -6.13 0.37 -8.39
C HIS A 126 -4.73 0.52 -9.01
N LEU A 127 -3.88 1.35 -8.42
CA LEU A 127 -2.52 1.53 -8.90
C LEU A 127 -1.65 0.29 -8.66
N VAL A 128 -1.83 -0.37 -7.51
CA VAL A 128 -1.14 -1.63 -7.22
C VAL A 128 -1.53 -2.69 -8.24
N ILE A 129 -2.82 -2.85 -8.50
CA ILE A 129 -3.30 -3.88 -9.44
C ILE A 129 -2.90 -3.54 -10.87
N GLY A 130 -2.98 -2.27 -11.26
CA GLY A 130 -2.71 -1.84 -12.63
C GLY A 130 -1.23 -1.73 -12.99
N TYR A 131 -0.40 -1.33 -12.03
CA TYR A 131 1.03 -1.10 -12.26
C TYR A 131 1.92 -1.96 -11.37
N GLY A 132 1.63 -2.04 -10.09
CA GLY A 132 2.50 -2.69 -9.12
C GLY A 132 2.61 -4.20 -9.31
N MET A 133 1.48 -4.89 -9.35
CA MET A 133 1.46 -6.35 -9.49
C MET A 133 2.08 -6.81 -10.81
N PRO A 134 1.71 -6.23 -11.97
CA PRO A 134 2.35 -6.62 -13.24
C PRO A 134 3.84 -6.31 -13.27
N TRP A 135 4.25 -5.21 -12.63
CA TRP A 135 5.67 -4.87 -12.54
C TRP A 135 6.44 -5.89 -11.69
N LEU A 136 5.87 -6.28 -10.55
CA LEU A 136 6.49 -7.27 -9.67
C LEU A 136 6.62 -8.63 -10.35
N SER A 137 5.64 -9.03 -11.15
CA SER A 137 5.67 -10.31 -11.87
C SER A 137 6.50 -10.26 -13.15
N GLY A 138 6.97 -9.08 -13.56
CA GLY A 138 7.75 -8.92 -14.78
C GLY A 138 6.90 -8.78 -16.05
N GLU A 139 5.58 -8.75 -15.93
CA GLU A 139 4.67 -8.62 -17.07
C GLU A 139 4.64 -7.21 -17.65
N LEU A 140 4.93 -6.20 -16.83
CA LEU A 140 4.89 -4.81 -17.22
C LEU A 140 6.24 -4.16 -16.90
N ASN A 141 6.85 -3.53 -17.91
CA ASN A 141 8.14 -2.89 -17.78
C ASN A 141 8.02 -1.41 -18.15
N PRO A 142 8.44 -0.48 -17.26
CA PRO A 142 8.34 0.95 -17.55
C PRO A 142 9.17 1.41 -18.74
N ASP A 143 10.21 0.68 -19.11
CA ASP A 143 11.04 1.03 -20.28
C ASP A 143 10.33 0.76 -21.60
N GLY A 144 9.16 0.12 -21.59
CA GLY A 144 8.43 -0.17 -22.81
C GLY A 144 9.11 -1.21 -23.70
N LEU A 145 10.18 -1.79 -23.24
CA LEU A 145 10.93 -2.83 -23.95
C LEU A 145 10.49 -4.19 -23.40
N SER A 146 9.72 -4.86 -24.14
CA SER A 146 9.31 -6.22 -23.81
C SER A 146 10.25 -7.24 -24.41
#